data_482c83692b34be4b3603fca2069a8940
#
_entry.id   482c83692b34be4b3603fca2069a8940
#
_cell.length_a   1.000
_cell.length_b   1.000
_cell.length_c   1.000
_cell.angle_alpha   90.00
_cell.angle_beta   90.00
_cell.angle_gamma   90.00
#
_symmetry.space_group_name_H-M   'P 1'
#
loop_
_entity.id
_entity.type
_entity.pdbx_description
1 polymer ?
#
loop_
_entity_poly.entity_id
_entity_poly.type
_entity_poly.pdbx_seq_one_letter_code
_entity_poly.pdbx_strand_id
1 'polypeptide(L)'
;MNAELDALKGALDRQREHVLGILEGLSEEDLRRPVLPSGWSCLALLRHLTLDVERFWFPGVIAGEPDMAGQLTAGTEAHWYVPEDMSAEEVFADYRAAIARADAVLAAAAPEQDPAAWPVEIWPTWRLPDVRHILIHVLTEVACHSGHLDAVRELIDGTTWLGGNPYAGQALGAVTA
;
A
#
# COMPACT_ATOMS: atom_id res chain seq x y z
N MET A 1 -2.48 21.62 9.64
CA MET A 1 -2.91 20.26 10.01
C MET A 1 -2.77 20.10 11.53
N ASN A 2 -3.49 19.18 12.17
CA ASN A 2 -3.36 18.87 13.60
C ASN A 2 -2.05 18.10 13.84
N ALA A 3 -1.32 18.39 14.94
CA ALA A 3 -0.01 17.77 15.24
C ALA A 3 -0.06 16.22 15.28
N GLU A 4 -1.20 15.65 15.67
CA GLU A 4 -1.42 14.21 15.67
C GLU A 4 -1.50 13.65 14.24
N LEU A 5 -2.32 14.27 13.37
CA LEU A 5 -2.39 13.88 11.96
C LEU A 5 -1.07 14.09 11.24
N ASP A 6 -0.32 15.16 11.60
CA ASP A 6 1.03 15.39 11.05
C ASP A 6 1.98 14.25 11.41
N ALA A 7 1.93 13.78 12.67
CA ALA A 7 2.79 12.67 13.12
C ALA A 7 2.42 11.33 12.43
N LEU A 8 1.13 11.01 12.34
CA LEU A 8 0.64 9.80 11.68
C LEU A 8 0.90 9.82 10.17
N LYS A 9 0.62 10.97 9.52
CA LYS A 9 0.92 11.16 8.11
C LYS A 9 2.42 11.03 7.86
N GLY A 10 3.27 11.65 8.67
CA GLY A 10 4.72 11.52 8.52
C GLY A 10 5.22 10.08 8.69
N ALA A 11 4.55 9.25 9.50
CA ALA A 11 4.83 7.82 9.57
C ALA A 11 4.39 7.09 8.30
N LEU A 12 3.20 7.40 7.78
CA LEU A 12 2.69 6.84 6.54
C LEU A 12 3.57 7.23 5.34
N ASP A 13 3.99 8.49 5.24
CA ASP A 13 4.85 8.96 4.15
C ASP A 13 6.18 8.19 4.09
N ARG A 14 6.80 7.90 5.25
CA ARG A 14 7.99 7.05 5.31
C ARG A 14 7.74 5.63 4.79
N GLN A 15 6.56 5.06 5.02
CA GLN A 15 6.22 3.74 4.47
C GLN A 15 5.97 3.81 2.95
N ARG A 16 5.35 4.87 2.46
CA ARG A 16 5.16 5.11 1.02
C ARG A 16 6.50 5.29 0.29
N GLU A 17 7.42 6.04 0.89
CA GLU A 17 8.80 6.18 0.41
C GLU A 17 9.52 4.82 0.40
N HIS A 18 9.34 4.01 1.44
CA HIS A 18 9.88 2.66 1.51
C HIS A 18 9.34 1.78 0.36
N VAL A 19 8.02 1.74 0.16
CA VAL A 19 7.38 0.99 -0.94
C VAL A 19 7.97 1.38 -2.29
N LEU A 20 8.10 2.67 -2.58
CA LEU A 20 8.65 3.15 -3.83
C LEU A 20 10.16 2.84 -3.95
N GLY A 21 10.92 3.09 -2.90
CA GLY A 21 12.38 2.95 -2.90
C GLY A 21 12.86 1.51 -2.98
N ILE A 22 12.17 0.55 -2.32
CA ILE A 22 12.56 -0.86 -2.40
C ILE A 22 12.34 -1.46 -3.81
N LEU A 23 11.45 -0.86 -4.60
CA LEU A 23 11.19 -1.27 -5.98
C LEU A 23 12.10 -0.57 -7.01
N GLU A 24 12.84 0.47 -6.59
CA GLU A 24 13.71 1.23 -7.49
C GLU A 24 14.82 0.36 -8.07
N GLY A 25 15.06 0.51 -9.39
CA GLY A 25 16.11 -0.21 -10.12
C GLY A 25 15.76 -1.63 -10.53
N LEU A 26 14.60 -2.18 -10.16
CA LEU A 26 14.11 -3.43 -10.73
C LEU A 26 13.71 -3.26 -12.19
N SER A 27 14.01 -4.27 -13.01
CA SER A 27 13.53 -4.35 -14.39
C SER A 27 12.00 -4.54 -14.43
N GLU A 28 11.36 -4.18 -15.55
CA GLU A 28 9.92 -4.44 -15.71
C GLU A 28 9.59 -5.94 -15.63
N GLU A 29 10.47 -6.79 -16.13
CA GLU A 29 10.35 -8.24 -16.01
C GLU A 29 10.34 -8.68 -14.53
N ASP A 30 11.27 -8.18 -13.72
CA ASP A 30 11.34 -8.50 -12.29
C ASP A 30 10.14 -7.93 -11.51
N LEU A 31 9.70 -6.72 -11.84
CA LEU A 31 8.52 -6.10 -11.23
C LEU A 31 7.23 -6.89 -11.50
N ARG A 32 7.13 -7.58 -12.64
CA ARG A 32 5.98 -8.43 -13.04
C ARG A 32 6.11 -9.87 -12.58
N ARG A 33 7.31 -10.33 -12.25
CA ARG A 33 7.56 -11.72 -11.92
C ARG A 33 7.10 -12.06 -10.50
N PRO A 34 6.17 -13.02 -10.33
CA PRO A 34 5.83 -13.53 -9.01
C PRO A 34 6.97 -14.43 -8.49
N VAL A 35 7.40 -14.22 -7.25
CA VAL A 35 8.46 -15.03 -6.60
C VAL A 35 7.97 -15.79 -5.39
N LEU A 36 6.77 -15.49 -4.90
CA LEU A 36 6.14 -16.18 -3.78
C LEU A 36 5.06 -17.15 -4.27
N PRO A 37 4.77 -18.23 -3.53
CA PRO A 37 3.72 -19.19 -3.89
C PRO A 37 2.31 -18.58 -4.01
N SER A 38 2.06 -17.45 -3.37
CA SER A 38 0.81 -16.70 -3.47
C SER A 38 0.57 -16.03 -4.83
N GLY A 39 1.62 -15.94 -5.67
CA GLY A 39 1.49 -15.60 -7.09
C GLY A 39 1.36 -14.11 -7.42
N TRP A 40 1.37 -13.19 -6.46
CA TRP A 40 1.38 -11.76 -6.74
C TRP A 40 2.77 -11.25 -7.15
N SER A 41 2.81 -10.21 -7.96
CA SER A 41 4.02 -9.49 -8.36
C SER A 41 4.16 -8.14 -7.65
N CYS A 42 5.35 -7.54 -7.71
CA CYS A 42 5.58 -6.20 -7.16
C CYS A 42 4.58 -5.17 -7.71
N LEU A 43 4.34 -5.17 -9.03
CA LEU A 43 3.35 -4.25 -9.63
C LEU A 43 1.92 -4.55 -9.18
N ALA A 44 1.57 -5.82 -9.01
CA ALA A 44 0.25 -6.20 -8.51
C ALA A 44 0.02 -5.67 -7.09
N LEU A 45 1.01 -5.78 -6.20
CA LEU A 45 0.95 -5.24 -4.86
C LEU A 45 0.90 -3.70 -4.87
N LEU A 46 1.68 -3.04 -5.73
CA LEU A 46 1.64 -1.58 -5.86
C LEU A 46 0.25 -1.10 -6.36
N ARG A 47 -0.36 -1.85 -7.29
CA ARG A 47 -1.73 -1.57 -7.76
C ARG A 47 -2.77 -1.78 -6.64
N HIS A 48 -2.64 -2.85 -5.85
CA HIS A 48 -3.46 -3.06 -4.66
C HIS A 48 -3.36 -1.87 -3.68
N LEU A 49 -2.13 -1.43 -3.36
CA LEU A 49 -1.93 -0.26 -2.50
C LEU A 49 -2.57 1.01 -3.11
N THR A 50 -2.53 1.16 -4.43
CA THR A 50 -3.16 2.29 -5.13
C THR A 50 -4.67 2.28 -4.96
N LEU A 51 -5.31 1.15 -5.24
CA LEU A 51 -6.78 1.04 -5.37
C LEU A 51 -7.45 0.79 -4.02
N ASP A 52 -6.98 -0.23 -3.29
CA ASP A 52 -7.65 -0.70 -2.06
C ASP A 52 -7.19 0.05 -0.81
N VAL A 53 -6.06 0.77 -0.89
CA VAL A 53 -5.55 1.51 0.26
C VAL A 53 -5.67 3.01 0.02
N GLU A 54 -4.93 3.58 -0.94
CA GLU A 54 -4.90 5.04 -1.11
C GLU A 54 -6.24 5.60 -1.60
N ARG A 55 -6.78 5.06 -2.70
CA ARG A 55 -8.04 5.58 -3.29
C ARG A 55 -9.26 5.21 -2.47
N PHE A 56 -9.27 4.01 -1.95
CA PHE A 56 -10.43 3.55 -1.19
C PHE A 56 -10.59 4.31 0.12
N TRP A 57 -9.55 4.34 0.96
CA TRP A 57 -9.67 4.91 2.30
C TRP A 57 -9.77 6.43 2.30
N PHE A 58 -8.96 7.15 1.50
CA PHE A 58 -8.92 8.60 1.59
C PHE A 58 -10.04 9.26 0.77
N PRO A 59 -10.05 9.27 -0.56
CA PRO A 59 -11.16 9.87 -1.28
C PRO A 59 -12.47 9.10 -1.12
N GLY A 60 -12.44 7.75 -1.05
CA GLY A 60 -13.64 6.94 -0.93
C GLY A 60 -14.30 7.05 0.43
N VAL A 61 -13.64 6.62 1.49
CA VAL A 61 -14.23 6.51 2.83
C VAL A 61 -14.19 7.85 3.57
N ILE A 62 -13.04 8.52 3.64
CA ILE A 62 -12.92 9.78 4.39
C ILE A 62 -13.67 10.91 3.70
N ALA A 63 -13.47 11.12 2.38
CA ALA A 63 -14.11 12.21 1.65
C ALA A 63 -15.49 11.86 1.07
N GLY A 64 -15.85 10.58 0.98
CA GLY A 64 -17.16 10.13 0.49
C GLY A 64 -17.37 10.29 -1.00
N GLU A 65 -16.29 10.21 -1.82
CA GLU A 65 -16.38 10.28 -3.27
C GLU A 65 -17.10 9.05 -3.85
N PRO A 66 -18.20 9.23 -4.62
CA PRO A 66 -19.17 8.16 -4.90
C PRO A 66 -18.63 7.00 -5.75
N ASP A 67 -17.65 7.23 -6.62
CA ASP A 67 -17.12 6.18 -7.52
C ASP A 67 -16.12 5.24 -6.85
N MET A 68 -15.64 5.56 -5.65
CA MET A 68 -14.59 4.82 -4.97
C MET A 68 -15.12 3.59 -4.20
N ALA A 69 -16.30 3.68 -3.61
CA ALA A 69 -16.93 2.55 -2.92
C ALA A 69 -17.41 1.46 -3.91
N GLY A 70 -17.80 1.85 -5.13
CA GLY A 70 -18.20 0.93 -6.19
C GLY A 70 -17.04 0.08 -6.75
N GLN A 71 -15.82 0.54 -6.64
CA GLN A 71 -14.64 -0.19 -7.12
C GLN A 71 -14.33 -1.44 -6.28
N LEU A 72 -14.59 -1.41 -4.98
CA LEU A 72 -14.41 -2.59 -4.11
C LEU A 72 -15.45 -3.70 -4.34
N THR A 73 -16.63 -3.34 -4.82
CA THR A 73 -17.67 -4.33 -5.14
C THR A 73 -17.41 -5.07 -6.45
N ALA A 74 -16.47 -4.59 -7.29
CA ALA A 74 -16.11 -5.24 -8.55
C ALA A 74 -15.22 -6.51 -8.38
N GLY A 75 -14.86 -6.88 -7.14
CA GLY A 75 -14.02 -8.02 -6.81
C GLY A 75 -12.56 -7.62 -6.60
N THR A 76 -12.02 -7.96 -5.43
CA THR A 76 -10.64 -7.65 -5.03
C THR A 76 -9.59 -8.28 -5.94
N GLU A 77 -9.91 -9.36 -6.65
CA GLU A 77 -8.99 -10.02 -7.59
C GLU A 77 -8.55 -9.09 -8.74
N ALA A 78 -9.45 -8.20 -9.22
CA ALA A 78 -9.13 -7.25 -10.28
C ALA A 78 -8.08 -6.21 -9.85
N HIS A 79 -7.95 -5.95 -8.56
CA HIS A 79 -7.01 -4.97 -8.00
C HIS A 79 -5.58 -5.52 -7.89
N TRP A 80 -5.44 -6.83 -7.93
CA TRP A 80 -4.15 -7.53 -8.00
C TRP A 80 -3.71 -7.89 -9.42
N TYR A 81 -4.48 -7.47 -10.42
CA TYR A 81 -4.17 -7.70 -11.83
C TYR A 81 -3.62 -6.41 -12.47
N VAL A 82 -2.45 -6.51 -13.08
CA VAL A 82 -1.86 -5.43 -13.88
C VAL A 82 -1.98 -5.79 -15.35
N PRO A 83 -2.75 -5.03 -16.16
CA PRO A 83 -2.87 -5.27 -17.59
C PRO A 83 -1.50 -5.34 -18.29
N GLU A 84 -1.38 -6.17 -19.31
CA GLU A 84 -0.12 -6.32 -20.04
C GLU A 84 0.28 -5.04 -20.79
N ASP A 85 -0.69 -4.24 -21.20
CA ASP A 85 -0.52 -2.96 -21.88
C ASP A 85 -0.27 -1.76 -20.92
N MET A 86 -0.36 -1.97 -19.62
CA MET A 86 -0.05 -0.95 -18.60
C MET A 86 1.41 -1.10 -18.17
N SER A 87 2.27 -0.18 -18.53
CA SER A 87 3.70 -0.19 -18.16
C SER A 87 3.92 -0.04 -16.65
N ALA A 88 5.11 -0.46 -16.17
CA ALA A 88 5.51 -0.23 -14.78
C ALA A 88 5.50 1.27 -14.44
N GLU A 89 5.96 2.13 -15.34
CA GLU A 89 5.95 3.59 -15.14
C GLU A 89 4.54 4.13 -14.89
N GLU A 90 3.54 3.65 -15.61
CA GLU A 90 2.14 4.03 -15.42
C GLU A 90 1.61 3.55 -14.06
N VAL A 91 1.95 2.34 -13.60
CA VAL A 91 1.58 1.84 -12.27
C VAL A 91 2.20 2.71 -11.17
N PHE A 92 3.48 3.07 -11.29
CA PHE A 92 4.14 3.98 -10.34
C PHE A 92 3.55 5.39 -10.37
N ALA A 93 3.23 5.91 -11.54
CA ALA A 93 2.61 7.23 -11.68
C ALA A 93 1.22 7.24 -11.04
N ASP A 94 0.45 6.17 -11.21
CA ASP A 94 -0.89 6.00 -10.63
C ASP A 94 -0.83 5.97 -9.08
N TYR A 95 0.14 5.25 -8.52
CA TYR A 95 0.36 5.22 -7.06
C TYR A 95 0.74 6.60 -6.51
N ARG A 96 1.68 7.31 -7.15
CA ARG A 96 2.04 8.67 -6.74
C ARG A 96 0.87 9.65 -6.84
N ALA A 97 0.04 9.54 -7.87
CA ALA A 97 -1.16 10.36 -8.01
C ALA A 97 -2.20 10.05 -6.91
N ALA A 98 -2.36 8.78 -6.55
CA ALA A 98 -3.22 8.36 -5.44
C ALA A 98 -2.75 8.92 -4.10
N ILE A 99 -1.44 8.87 -3.81
CA ILE A 99 -0.83 9.50 -2.62
C ILE A 99 -1.13 11.00 -2.58
N ALA A 100 -0.90 11.72 -3.69
CA ALA A 100 -1.16 13.16 -3.75
C ALA A 100 -2.64 13.50 -3.48
N ARG A 101 -3.56 12.65 -3.97
CA ARG A 101 -4.99 12.81 -3.70
C ARG A 101 -5.33 12.53 -2.24
N ALA A 102 -4.77 11.46 -1.65
CA ALA A 102 -4.92 11.12 -0.24
C ALA A 102 -4.42 12.25 0.67
N ASP A 103 -3.29 12.84 0.35
CA ASP A 103 -2.72 13.98 1.08
C ASP A 103 -3.62 15.21 1.06
N ALA A 104 -4.26 15.49 -0.09
CA ALA A 104 -5.22 16.58 -0.20
C ALA A 104 -6.47 16.34 0.68
N VAL A 105 -6.95 15.09 0.78
CA VAL A 105 -8.05 14.72 1.68
C VAL A 105 -7.64 14.91 3.14
N LEU A 106 -6.47 14.42 3.54
CA LEU A 106 -5.96 14.55 4.91
C LEU A 106 -5.73 16.01 5.32
N ALA A 107 -5.29 16.87 4.39
CA ALA A 107 -5.07 18.29 4.66
C ALA A 107 -6.37 19.02 5.03
N ALA A 108 -7.52 18.52 4.59
CA ALA A 108 -8.85 19.08 4.85
C ALA A 108 -9.57 18.40 6.03
N ALA A 109 -9.03 17.29 6.57
CA ALA A 109 -9.68 16.48 7.60
C ALA A 109 -9.25 16.86 9.03
N ALA A 110 -10.10 16.52 10.00
CA ALA A 110 -9.77 16.53 11.43
C ALA A 110 -9.66 15.08 11.96
N PRO A 111 -8.79 14.80 12.97
CA PRO A 111 -8.59 13.44 13.46
C PRO A 111 -9.85 12.79 14.01
N GLU A 112 -10.74 13.55 14.64
CA GLU A 112 -12.01 13.08 15.23
C GLU A 112 -13.17 13.13 14.24
N GLN A 113 -12.94 13.51 12.99
CA GLN A 113 -13.99 13.57 11.97
C GLN A 113 -14.48 12.16 11.63
N ASP A 114 -15.80 11.98 11.63
CA ASP A 114 -16.42 10.77 11.10
C ASP A 114 -16.13 10.63 9.61
N PRO A 115 -15.91 9.39 9.10
CA PRO A 115 -15.81 9.17 7.66
C PRO A 115 -17.12 9.56 6.97
N ALA A 116 -17.02 10.25 5.82
CA ALA A 116 -18.18 10.72 5.07
C ALA A 116 -18.98 9.56 4.42
N ALA A 117 -18.30 8.43 4.15
CA ALA A 117 -18.95 7.21 3.66
C ALA A 117 -18.40 5.98 4.40
N TRP A 118 -19.23 4.92 4.47
CA TRP A 118 -18.80 3.62 4.99
C TRP A 118 -19.43 2.49 4.16
N PRO A 119 -18.66 1.52 3.69
CA PRO A 119 -19.16 0.44 2.84
C PRO A 119 -19.84 -0.65 3.70
N VAL A 120 -21.05 -0.37 4.17
CA VAL A 120 -21.84 -1.27 5.04
C VAL A 120 -22.16 -2.62 4.37
N GLU A 121 -22.19 -2.67 3.05
CA GLU A 121 -22.43 -3.88 2.27
C GLU A 121 -21.25 -4.86 2.39
N ILE A 122 -20.03 -4.35 2.59
CA ILE A 122 -18.82 -5.14 2.75
C ILE A 122 -18.57 -5.44 4.22
N TRP A 123 -18.71 -4.43 5.08
CA TRP A 123 -18.47 -4.54 6.53
C TRP A 123 -19.69 -4.09 7.35
N PRO A 124 -20.72 -4.93 7.45
CA PRO A 124 -21.97 -4.57 8.14
C PRO A 124 -21.80 -4.42 9.66
N THR A 125 -20.82 -5.05 10.26
CA THR A 125 -20.61 -5.09 11.72
C THR A 125 -19.28 -4.47 12.18
N TRP A 126 -18.35 -4.21 11.26
CA TRP A 126 -17.09 -3.57 11.56
C TRP A 126 -17.07 -2.14 11.03
N ARG A 127 -16.51 -1.21 11.81
CA ARG A 127 -16.38 0.19 11.43
C ARG A 127 -15.19 0.83 12.14
N LEU A 128 -14.46 1.67 11.43
CA LEU A 128 -13.51 2.62 12.00
C LEU A 128 -14.25 3.93 12.31
N PRO A 129 -14.17 4.43 13.56
CA PRO A 129 -15.04 5.51 14.00
C PRO A 129 -14.69 6.89 13.40
N ASP A 130 -13.41 7.14 13.15
CA ASP A 130 -12.91 8.46 12.74
C ASP A 130 -11.68 8.37 11.84
N VAL A 131 -11.23 9.52 11.32
CA VAL A 131 -10.06 9.66 10.44
C VAL A 131 -8.78 9.15 11.10
N ARG A 132 -8.59 9.36 12.40
CA ARG A 132 -7.42 8.85 13.14
C ARG A 132 -7.33 7.33 13.05
N HIS A 133 -8.42 6.63 13.30
CA HIS A 133 -8.46 5.16 13.24
C HIS A 133 -8.25 4.64 11.82
N ILE A 134 -8.81 5.33 10.82
CA ILE A 134 -8.56 5.00 9.41
C ILE A 134 -7.08 5.18 9.06
N LEU A 135 -6.46 6.28 9.47
CA LEU A 135 -5.05 6.55 9.19
C LEU A 135 -4.11 5.53 9.86
N ILE A 136 -4.43 5.10 11.10
CA ILE A 136 -3.70 4.01 11.79
C ILE A 136 -3.85 2.69 11.02
N HIS A 137 -5.07 2.38 10.56
CA HIS A 137 -5.33 1.18 9.75
C HIS A 137 -4.52 1.21 8.46
N VAL A 138 -4.59 2.29 7.70
CA VAL A 138 -3.83 2.46 6.45
C VAL A 138 -2.32 2.38 6.68
N LEU A 139 -1.80 3.02 7.73
CA LEU A 139 -0.39 2.93 8.10
C LEU A 139 0.02 1.48 8.37
N THR A 140 -0.83 0.70 9.05
CA THR A 140 -0.56 -0.71 9.33
C THR A 140 -0.54 -1.55 8.05
N GLU A 141 -1.48 -1.32 7.13
CA GLU A 141 -1.55 -1.97 5.82
C GLU A 141 -0.28 -1.69 5.00
N VAL A 142 0.07 -0.41 4.83
CA VAL A 142 1.25 -0.03 4.03
C VAL A 142 2.54 -0.56 4.66
N ALA A 143 2.67 -0.54 6.00
CA ALA A 143 3.83 -1.08 6.70
C ALA A 143 3.95 -2.61 6.54
N CYS A 144 2.83 -3.34 6.59
CA CYS A 144 2.81 -4.78 6.32
C CYS A 144 3.27 -5.08 4.89
N HIS A 145 2.76 -4.34 3.92
CA HIS A 145 3.09 -4.53 2.51
C HIS A 145 4.50 -4.07 2.13
N SER A 146 5.05 -3.04 2.80
CA SER A 146 6.46 -2.68 2.62
C SER A 146 7.40 -3.81 3.06
N GLY A 147 7.10 -4.48 4.18
CA GLY A 147 7.84 -5.67 4.62
C GLY A 147 7.70 -6.87 3.67
N HIS A 148 6.54 -7.05 3.02
CA HIS A 148 6.39 -8.06 1.96
C HIS A 148 7.28 -7.74 0.76
N LEU A 149 7.36 -6.48 0.34
CA LEU A 149 8.24 -6.05 -0.75
C LEU A 149 9.73 -6.20 -0.42
N ASP A 150 10.13 -5.97 0.85
CA ASP A 150 11.51 -6.24 1.31
C ASP A 150 11.88 -7.70 1.08
N ALA A 151 11.04 -8.63 1.53
CA ALA A 151 11.29 -10.06 1.37
C ALA A 151 11.32 -10.48 -0.11
N VAL A 152 10.41 -9.93 -0.92
CA VAL A 152 10.36 -10.19 -2.36
C VAL A 152 11.59 -9.61 -3.06
N ARG A 153 12.02 -8.41 -2.72
CA ARG A 153 13.22 -7.78 -3.27
C ARG A 153 14.47 -8.61 -2.99
N GLU A 154 14.61 -9.08 -1.75
CA GLU A 154 15.75 -9.93 -1.38
C GLU A 154 15.76 -11.24 -2.17
N LEU A 155 14.60 -11.84 -2.47
CA LEU A 155 14.48 -13.02 -3.32
C LEU A 155 14.79 -12.76 -4.80
N ILE A 156 14.55 -11.53 -5.30
CA ILE A 156 14.79 -11.16 -6.69
C ILE A 156 16.29 -10.94 -6.95
N ASP A 157 16.94 -10.10 -6.15
CA ASP A 157 18.31 -9.65 -6.43
C ASP A 157 19.21 -9.51 -5.19
N GLY A 158 18.73 -9.87 -4.00
CA GLY A 158 19.48 -9.79 -2.74
C GLY A 158 19.55 -8.39 -2.12
N THR A 159 18.89 -7.38 -2.73
CA THR A 159 18.88 -6.02 -2.21
C THR A 159 17.97 -5.90 -1.00
N THR A 160 18.38 -5.11 0.01
CA THR A 160 17.59 -4.81 1.21
C THR A 160 17.40 -3.31 1.35
N TRP A 161 16.27 -2.90 1.93
CA TRP A 161 15.93 -1.48 2.12
C TRP A 161 16.97 -0.72 2.96
N LEU A 162 17.46 -1.32 4.03
CA LEU A 162 18.41 -0.67 4.96
C LEU A 162 19.88 -0.77 4.52
N GLY A 163 20.17 -1.11 3.27
CA GLY A 163 21.50 -0.97 2.69
C GLY A 163 22.56 -1.96 3.18
N GLY A 164 22.15 -3.04 3.80
CA GLY A 164 23.07 -4.12 4.18
C GLY A 164 22.41 -5.08 5.15
N ASN A 165 22.37 -6.36 4.78
CA ASN A 165 22.03 -7.41 5.72
C ASN A 165 23.22 -7.60 6.68
N PRO A 166 23.15 -7.18 7.98
CA PRO A 166 24.24 -7.38 8.94
C PRO A 166 24.54 -8.88 9.18
N TYR A 167 23.66 -9.76 8.66
CA TYR A 167 23.78 -11.21 8.73
C TYR A 167 24.17 -11.85 7.38
N ALA A 168 24.44 -11.03 6.33
CA ALA A 168 24.89 -11.55 5.05
C ALA A 168 26.18 -12.34 5.22
N GLY A 169 26.13 -13.63 4.85
CA GLY A 169 27.23 -14.57 5.06
C GLY A 169 27.19 -15.40 6.36
N GLN A 170 26.25 -15.14 7.26
CA GLN A 170 25.94 -16.08 8.32
C GLN A 170 24.89 -17.07 7.78
N ALA A 171 25.32 -18.25 7.36
CA ALA A 171 24.40 -19.34 7.06
C ALA A 171 23.55 -19.56 8.32
N LEU A 172 22.27 -19.22 8.27
CA LEU A 172 21.31 -19.69 9.27
C LEU A 172 21.40 -21.21 9.20
N GLY A 173 21.96 -21.82 10.26
CA GLY A 173 22.16 -23.26 10.31
C GLY A 173 20.85 -23.94 9.93
N ALA A 174 20.94 -24.93 9.03
CA ALA A 174 19.77 -25.68 8.58
C ALA A 174 18.99 -26.13 9.83
N VAL A 175 17.76 -25.63 9.95
CA VAL A 175 16.80 -26.17 10.91
C VAL A 175 16.51 -27.57 10.40
N THR A 176 17.23 -28.56 10.95
CA THR A 176 16.89 -29.95 10.74
C THR A 176 15.57 -30.22 11.41
N ALA A 177 14.56 -30.57 10.59
CA ALA A 177 13.25 -31.04 11.03
C ALA A 177 13.38 -32.33 11.83
#